data_3e21dccb002eb2eaa34bcf8ad7dd19eb
#
_entry.id   3e21dccb002eb2eaa34bcf8ad7dd19eb
#
_cell.length_a   1.000
_cell.length_b   1.000
_cell.length_c   1.000
_cell.angle_alpha   90.00
_cell.angle_beta   90.00
_cell.angle_gamma   90.00
#
_symmetry.space_group_name_H-M   'P 1'
#
loop_
_entity.id
_entity.type
_entity.pdbx_description
1 polymer ?
#
loop_
_entity_poly.entity_id
_entity_poly.type
_entity_poly.pdbx_seq_one_letter_code
_entity_poly.pdbx_strand_id
1 'polypeptide(L)'
;MLMCYVDESGDTGALVPSERNTQPVFLISAVIIRQSSLEPLTRAIIDLKKRFFPAYGSGLTHWHDWLKVEVKGANLRRSLREGTHSAKRHVIGFMEQLLRLMEQQQLGTRLSPRL
;
A
#
# COMPACT_ATOMS: atom_id res chain seq x y z
N MET A 1 -2.86 18.34 -14.32
CA MET A 1 -1.60 18.27 -13.55
C MET A 1 -1.38 16.82 -13.09
N LEU A 2 -0.16 16.35 -13.21
CA LEU A 2 0.25 15.07 -12.65
C LEU A 2 0.95 15.32 -11.31
N MET A 3 0.66 14.47 -10.35
CA MET A 3 1.31 14.47 -9.03
C MET A 3 2.16 13.21 -8.92
N CYS A 4 3.37 13.37 -8.44
CA CYS A 4 4.29 12.26 -8.25
C CYS A 4 4.63 12.15 -6.76
N TYR A 5 4.35 10.99 -6.20
CA TYR A 5 4.70 10.65 -4.83
C TYR A 5 5.88 9.69 -4.86
N VAL A 6 6.94 10.06 -4.16
CA VAL A 6 8.16 9.26 -4.11
C VAL A 6 8.40 8.81 -2.68
N ASP A 7 8.71 7.56 -2.53
CA ASP A 7 9.05 6.98 -1.24
C ASP A 7 10.24 6.03 -1.38
N GLU A 8 10.97 5.88 -0.30
CA GLU A 8 12.13 5.01 -0.25
C GLU A 8 11.92 3.89 0.77
N SER A 9 12.52 2.75 0.51
CA SER A 9 12.45 1.59 1.38
C SER A 9 13.79 0.88 1.38
N GLY A 10 14.16 0.36 2.54
CA GLY A 10 15.42 -0.35 2.70
C GLY A 10 16.48 0.49 3.37
N ASP A 11 17.67 -0.10 3.47
CA ASP A 11 18.79 0.47 4.16
C ASP A 11 19.97 0.67 3.20
N THR A 12 20.62 1.83 3.28
CA THR A 12 21.83 2.15 2.52
C THR A 12 23.11 1.72 3.26
N GLY A 13 22.98 1.27 4.50
CA GLY A 13 24.10 0.85 5.34
C GLY A 13 24.61 -0.56 5.05
N ALA A 14 25.64 -0.96 5.76
CA ALA A 14 26.17 -2.31 5.67
C ALA A 14 25.14 -3.33 6.18
N LEU A 15 25.04 -4.45 5.46
CA LEU A 15 24.21 -5.56 5.90
C LEU A 15 24.77 -6.17 7.18
N VAL A 16 23.94 -6.28 8.20
CA VAL A 16 24.24 -7.03 9.41
C VAL A 16 23.45 -8.33 9.35
N PRO A 17 24.11 -9.47 9.00
CA PRO A 17 23.41 -10.74 8.77
C PRO A 17 22.62 -11.26 9.97
N SER A 18 22.99 -10.83 11.18
CA SER A 18 22.31 -11.21 12.42
C SER A 18 21.02 -10.46 12.69
N GLU A 19 20.75 -9.37 11.97
CA GLU A 19 19.55 -8.56 12.15
C GLU A 19 18.45 -8.99 11.17
N ARG A 20 17.40 -9.57 11.71
CA ARG A 20 16.26 -10.05 10.91
C ARG A 20 15.49 -8.94 10.20
N ASN A 21 15.63 -7.70 10.64
CA ASN A 21 14.90 -6.56 10.11
C ASN A 21 15.70 -5.76 9.08
N THR A 22 16.92 -6.16 8.79
CA THR A 22 17.73 -5.48 7.78
C THR A 22 17.23 -5.84 6.40
N GLN A 23 16.88 -4.82 5.63
CA GLN A 23 16.51 -5.01 4.23
C GLN A 23 17.78 -5.00 3.38
N PRO A 24 18.02 -6.05 2.60
CA PRO A 24 19.26 -6.16 1.82
C PRO A 24 19.29 -5.24 0.58
N VAL A 25 18.20 -4.55 0.30
CA VAL A 25 18.03 -3.75 -0.91
C VAL A 25 17.47 -2.38 -0.54
N PHE A 26 18.03 -1.36 -1.15
CA PHE A 26 17.47 -0.01 -1.13
C PHE A 26 16.60 0.17 -2.37
N LEU A 27 15.34 0.55 -2.14
CA LEU A 27 14.36 0.75 -3.20
C LEU A 27 13.81 2.16 -3.16
N ILE A 28 13.63 2.74 -4.33
CA ILE A 28 12.86 3.97 -4.50
C ILE A 28 11.64 3.63 -5.33
N SER A 29 10.48 4.00 -4.82
CA SER A 29 9.20 3.80 -5.50
C SER A 29 8.57 5.15 -5.82
N ALA A 30 7.92 5.24 -6.95
CA ALA A 30 7.18 6.45 -7.32
C ALA A 30 5.78 6.07 -7.80
N VAL A 31 4.80 6.85 -7.35
CA VAL A 31 3.41 6.73 -7.80
C VAL A 31 3.04 8.04 -8.47
N ILE A 32 2.60 7.96 -9.72
CA ILE A 32 2.18 9.11 -10.50
C ILE A 32 0.66 9.08 -10.64
N ILE A 33 0.03 10.16 -10.18
CA ILE A 33 -1.43 10.27 -10.14
C ILE A 33 -1.85 11.57 -10.81
N ARG A 34 -2.89 11.51 -11.64
CA ARG A 34 -3.54 12.71 -12.13
C ARG A 34 -4.25 13.40 -10.98
N GLN A 35 -4.12 14.72 -10.87
CA GLN A 35 -4.74 15.49 -9.79
C GLN A 35 -6.24 15.24 -9.70
N SER A 36 -6.92 15.12 -10.83
CA SER A 36 -8.36 14.84 -10.87
C SER A 36 -8.74 13.47 -10.31
N SER A 37 -7.78 12.55 -10.25
CA SER A 37 -7.99 11.19 -9.70
C SER A 37 -7.65 11.09 -8.21
N LEU A 38 -7.06 12.13 -7.62
CA LEU A 38 -6.58 12.07 -6.25
C LEU A 38 -7.70 11.84 -5.25
N GLU A 39 -8.79 12.61 -5.32
CA GLU A 39 -9.91 12.45 -4.39
C GLU A 39 -10.62 11.10 -4.56
N PRO A 40 -11.03 10.68 -5.75
CA PRO A 40 -11.66 9.36 -5.92
C PRO A 40 -10.77 8.22 -5.46
N LEU A 41 -9.48 8.27 -5.74
CA LEU A 41 -8.53 7.26 -5.31
C LEU A 41 -8.37 7.24 -3.80
N THR A 42 -8.28 8.41 -3.18
CA THR A 42 -8.18 8.54 -1.72
C THR A 42 -9.40 7.91 -1.04
N ARG A 43 -10.60 8.23 -1.51
CA ARG A 43 -11.83 7.65 -0.98
C ARG A 43 -11.86 6.13 -1.15
N ALA A 44 -11.47 5.64 -2.31
CA ALA A 44 -11.44 4.20 -2.59
C ALA A 44 -10.44 3.46 -1.69
N ILE A 45 -9.28 4.06 -1.43
CA ILE A 45 -8.28 3.47 -0.51
C ILE A 45 -8.80 3.48 0.92
N ILE A 46 -9.47 4.53 1.36
CA ILE A 46 -10.09 4.58 2.68
C ILE A 46 -11.14 3.48 2.83
N ASP A 47 -12.01 3.31 1.85
CA ASP A 47 -13.01 2.25 1.87
C ASP A 47 -12.36 0.86 1.92
N LEU A 48 -11.25 0.69 1.22
CA LEU A 48 -10.48 -0.55 1.24
C LEU A 48 -9.87 -0.81 2.62
N LYS A 49 -9.30 0.20 3.26
CA LYS A 49 -8.78 0.09 4.63
C LYS A 49 -9.88 -0.30 5.62
N LYS A 50 -11.04 0.35 5.54
CA LYS A 50 -12.18 0.03 6.39
C LYS A 50 -12.63 -1.41 6.24
N ARG A 51 -12.64 -1.91 5.02
CA ARG A 51 -13.10 -3.26 4.72
C ARG A 51 -12.12 -4.32 5.23
N PHE A 52 -10.82 -4.10 5.02
CA PHE A 52 -9.80 -5.09 5.37
C PHE A 52 -9.24 -4.93 6.78
N PHE A 53 -9.24 -3.74 7.33
CA PHE A 53 -8.65 -3.44 8.63
C PHE A 53 -9.59 -2.60 9.49
N PRO A 54 -10.82 -3.07 9.73
CA PRO A 54 -11.80 -2.27 10.47
C PRO A 54 -11.35 -1.92 11.90
N ALA A 55 -10.57 -2.80 12.52
CA ALA A 55 -10.08 -2.58 13.88
C ALA A 55 -9.13 -1.38 13.99
N TYR A 56 -8.44 -1.01 12.91
CA TYR A 56 -7.53 0.15 12.91
C TYR A 56 -8.27 1.48 13.06
N GLY A 57 -9.55 1.49 12.71
CA GLY A 57 -10.39 2.67 12.83
C GLY A 57 -11.29 2.70 14.07
N SER A 58 -11.02 1.86 15.05
CA SER A 58 -11.79 1.82 16.28
C SER A 58 -11.79 3.20 16.95
N GLY A 59 -12.98 3.73 17.20
CA GLY A 59 -13.15 5.07 17.79
C GLY A 59 -13.13 6.23 16.80
N LEU A 60 -12.86 5.98 15.51
CA LEU A 60 -12.93 7.01 14.48
C LEU A 60 -14.38 7.24 14.05
N THR A 61 -14.77 8.52 13.96
CA THR A 61 -16.15 8.91 13.63
C THR A 61 -16.31 9.43 12.22
N HIS A 62 -15.25 9.99 11.64
CA HIS A 62 -15.28 10.59 10.32
C HIS A 62 -14.41 9.84 9.32
N TRP A 63 -14.84 9.81 8.07
CA TRP A 63 -14.09 9.11 7.03
C TRP A 63 -12.67 9.69 6.84
N HIS A 64 -12.51 11.00 6.97
CA HIS A 64 -11.22 11.65 6.79
C HIS A 64 -10.21 11.33 7.91
N ASP A 65 -10.67 10.87 9.06
CA ASP A 65 -9.77 10.43 10.12
C ASP A 65 -8.96 9.20 9.69
N TRP A 66 -9.50 8.43 8.77
CA TRP A 66 -8.81 7.28 8.19
C TRP A 66 -7.60 7.64 7.35
N LEU A 67 -7.45 8.90 6.95
CA LEU A 67 -6.23 9.37 6.28
C LEU A 67 -4.99 9.17 7.15
N LYS A 68 -5.15 9.26 8.47
CA LYS A 68 -4.06 9.08 9.43
C LYS A 68 -3.79 7.62 9.78
N VAL A 69 -4.68 6.72 9.37
CA VAL A 69 -4.51 5.30 9.62
C VAL A 69 -3.53 4.72 8.62
N GLU A 70 -2.39 4.29 9.11
CA GLU A 70 -1.35 3.70 8.27
C GLU A 70 -1.47 2.18 8.26
N VAL A 71 -1.47 1.61 7.07
CA VAL A 71 -1.30 0.17 6.87
C VAL A 71 0.17 -0.08 6.56
N LYS A 72 0.91 -0.52 7.57
CA LYS A 72 2.36 -0.69 7.44
C LYS A 72 2.72 -1.92 6.62
N GLY A 73 3.52 -1.72 5.60
CA GLY A 73 4.02 -2.81 4.76
C GLY A 73 4.77 -3.89 5.55
N ALA A 74 5.48 -3.49 6.61
CA ALA A 74 6.16 -4.43 7.48
C ALA A 74 5.19 -5.41 8.16
N ASN A 75 4.02 -4.94 8.57
CA ASN A 75 3.00 -5.79 9.18
C ASN A 75 2.38 -6.75 8.14
N LEU A 76 2.14 -6.27 6.94
CA LEU A 76 1.66 -7.12 5.84
C LEU A 76 2.66 -8.21 5.51
N ARG A 77 3.93 -7.85 5.41
CA ARG A 77 5.01 -8.81 5.14
C ARG A 77 5.13 -9.86 6.23
N ARG A 78 5.01 -9.45 7.49
CA ARG A 78 5.03 -10.38 8.63
C ARG A 78 3.88 -11.37 8.54
N SER A 79 2.67 -10.91 8.24
CA SER A 79 1.51 -11.78 8.06
C SER A 79 1.70 -12.78 6.94
N LEU A 80 2.35 -12.37 5.85
CA LEU A 80 2.63 -13.26 4.72
C LEU A 80 3.65 -14.35 5.06
N ARG A 81 4.60 -14.05 5.94
CA ARG A 81 5.65 -15.02 6.33
C ARG A 81 5.27 -15.92 7.50
N GLU A 82 4.64 -15.34 8.49
CA GLU A 82 4.44 -15.98 9.81
C GLU A 82 2.97 -16.19 10.16
N GLY A 83 2.07 -15.57 9.40
CA GLY A 83 0.66 -15.64 9.69
C GLY A 83 0.01 -16.97 9.39
N THR A 84 -1.20 -17.14 9.89
CA THR A 84 -2.06 -18.27 9.55
C THR A 84 -2.43 -18.23 8.07
N HIS A 85 -2.95 -19.32 7.55
CA HIS A 85 -3.44 -19.39 6.18
C HIS A 85 -4.50 -18.32 5.92
N SER A 86 -5.41 -18.11 6.86
CA SER A 86 -6.44 -17.08 6.78
C SER A 86 -5.83 -15.66 6.74
N ALA A 87 -4.85 -15.38 7.60
CA ALA A 87 -4.17 -14.08 7.61
C ALA A 87 -3.43 -13.80 6.31
N LYS A 88 -2.77 -14.81 5.75
CA LYS A 88 -2.09 -14.69 4.45
C LYS A 88 -3.07 -14.37 3.33
N ARG A 89 -4.17 -15.08 3.27
CA ARG A 89 -5.22 -14.83 2.26
C ARG A 89 -5.82 -13.44 2.39
N HIS A 90 -6.00 -12.97 3.62
CA HIS A 90 -6.52 -11.64 3.88
C HIS A 90 -5.59 -10.54 3.33
N VAL A 91 -4.30 -10.66 3.61
CA VAL A 91 -3.29 -9.70 3.11
C VAL A 91 -3.19 -9.75 1.58
N ILE A 92 -3.19 -10.94 0.99
CA ILE A 92 -3.16 -11.09 -0.47
C ILE A 92 -4.39 -10.42 -1.09
N GLY A 93 -5.58 -10.64 -0.51
CA GLY A 93 -6.81 -10.01 -0.96
C GLY A 93 -6.75 -8.48 -0.90
N PHE A 94 -6.21 -7.94 0.18
CA PHE A 94 -6.00 -6.49 0.31
C PHE A 94 -5.06 -5.96 -0.79
N MET A 95 -3.93 -6.61 -0.98
CA MET A 95 -2.94 -6.18 -1.98
C MET A 95 -3.49 -6.24 -3.39
N GLU A 96 -4.22 -7.30 -3.72
CA GLU A 96 -4.87 -7.43 -5.03
C GLU A 96 -5.88 -6.31 -5.28
N GLN A 97 -6.70 -6.00 -4.29
CA GLN A 97 -7.68 -4.92 -4.41
C GLN A 97 -7.00 -3.56 -4.52
N LEU A 98 -5.93 -3.33 -3.78
CA LEU A 98 -5.17 -2.09 -3.86
C LEU A 98 -4.57 -1.91 -5.26
N LEU A 99 -3.97 -2.94 -5.82
CA LEU A 99 -3.40 -2.91 -7.16
C LEU A 99 -4.48 -2.66 -8.22
N ARG A 100 -5.65 -3.26 -8.07
CA ARG A 100 -6.78 -3.01 -8.97
C ARG A 100 -7.26 -1.57 -8.92
N LEU A 101 -7.34 -0.97 -7.73
CA LEU A 101 -7.70 0.43 -7.59
C LEU A 101 -6.70 1.33 -8.30
N MET A 102 -5.42 1.08 -8.12
CA MET A 102 -4.38 1.86 -8.78
C MET A 102 -4.45 1.70 -10.30
N GLU A 103 -4.69 0.51 -10.79
CA GLU A 103 -4.83 0.23 -12.20
C GLU A 103 -6.04 0.95 -12.80
N GLN A 104 -7.19 0.94 -12.13
CA GLN A 104 -8.40 1.61 -12.57
C GLN A 104 -8.27 3.13 -12.60
N GLN A 105 -7.52 3.68 -11.65
CA GLN A 105 -7.31 5.13 -11.55
C GLN A 105 -6.11 5.62 -12.36
N GLN A 106 -5.33 4.69 -12.88
CA GLN A 106 -4.30 5.07 -13.82
C GLN A 106 -4.95 5.68 -15.07
N LEU A 107 -4.50 6.82 -15.36
CA LEU A 107 -4.69 7.64 -16.51
C LEU A 107 -4.99 6.89 -17.79
N GLY A 108 -6.07 6.31 -18.08
CA GLY A 108 -6.32 5.75 -19.41
C GLY A 108 -5.07 5.20 -20.11
N THR A 109 -3.95 5.36 -19.53
CA THR A 109 -2.71 4.75 -19.90
C THR A 109 -2.73 3.35 -19.34
N ARG A 110 -3.41 2.53 -20.00
CA ARG A 110 -3.02 1.16 -20.01
C ARG A 110 -1.56 1.16 -20.40
N LEU A 111 -0.74 0.77 -19.47
CA LEU A 111 0.53 0.20 -19.85
C LEU A 111 0.13 -0.92 -20.79
N SER A 112 0.21 -0.59 -22.05
CA SER A 112 -0.10 -1.57 -23.06
C SER A 112 0.89 -2.71 -22.89
N PRO A 113 0.45 -3.95 -22.72
CA PRO A 113 1.35 -5.08 -22.67
C PRO A 113 2.03 -5.34 -24.02
N ARG A 114 1.97 -4.42 -24.91
CA ARG A 114 2.60 -4.49 -26.23
C ARG A 114 4.01 -3.98 -26.25
N LEU A 115 4.62 -4.03 -25.15
CA LEU A 115 6.06 -3.79 -25.14
C LEU A 115 6.79 -5.09 -25.42
#